data_f8719fc1170ff0a6565a94368f5156d8
#
_entry.id   f8719fc1170ff0a6565a94368f5156d8
#
_cell.length_a   1.000
_cell.length_b   1.000
_cell.length_c   1.000
_cell.angle_alpha   90.00
_cell.angle_beta   90.00
_cell.angle_gamma   90.00
#
_symmetry.space_group_name_H-M   'P 1'
#
loop_
_entity.id
_entity.type
_entity.pdbx_description
1 polymer ?
#
loop_
_entity_poly.entity_id
_entity_poly.type
_entity_poly.pdbx_seq_one_letter_code
_entity_poly.pdbx_strand_id
1 'polypeptide(L)'
;MDYKLINFCEFDKYAVKSYCAIHGVDESANLGDITKVDEKKLPYFNFICGGSPCQDFSLSGKLAGSVWRCRDCGHEVNPLQVHWSKRDFCEKCGSKNLDKTRSSLLVEWLRVIREVKPMFGIYENVKNIVQARFLNSTFRLFEQELQEYGYNTYWKILNAKNYGIPQNRERVYLVLIKKECDNGKFVFPEPMENGRRLMDILEDEVDEKY
;
A
#
# COMPACT_ATOMS: atom_id res chain seq x y z
N MET A 1 -1.19 -10.22 -20.78
CA MET A 1 -2.35 -10.43 -19.85
C MET A 1 -3.19 -9.17 -19.93
N ASP A 2 -4.42 -9.31 -20.42
CA ASP A 2 -5.31 -8.17 -20.55
C ASP A 2 -5.95 -7.90 -19.21
N TYR A 3 -5.85 -6.68 -18.71
CA TYR A 3 -6.53 -6.24 -17.50
C TYR A 3 -7.42 -5.02 -17.81
N LYS A 4 -8.49 -4.91 -17.07
CA LYS A 4 -9.37 -3.75 -17.13
C LYS A 4 -9.29 -3.01 -15.80
N LEU A 5 -8.84 -1.76 -15.85
CA LEU A 5 -8.92 -0.87 -14.69
C LEU A 5 -10.40 -0.61 -14.36
N ILE A 6 -10.76 -0.80 -13.11
CA ILE A 6 -12.11 -0.47 -12.61
C ILE A 6 -12.08 0.93 -12.02
N ASN A 7 -11.24 1.15 -11.01
CA ASN A 7 -11.06 2.45 -10.35
C ASN A 7 -9.64 2.56 -9.81
N PHE A 8 -9.24 3.78 -9.48
CA PHE A 8 -8.04 4.06 -8.68
C PHE A 8 -8.33 5.18 -7.67
N CYS A 9 -7.48 5.31 -6.66
CA CYS A 9 -7.56 6.35 -5.63
C CYS A 9 -6.25 7.13 -5.61
N GLU A 10 -6.32 8.40 -5.97
CA GLU A 10 -5.22 9.35 -5.85
C GLU A 10 -5.80 10.75 -5.62
N PHE A 11 -5.32 11.48 -4.62
CA PHE A 11 -5.82 12.82 -4.31
C PHE A 11 -4.92 13.94 -4.84
N ASP A 12 -3.65 13.65 -5.16
CA ASP A 12 -2.76 14.63 -5.78
C ASP A 12 -3.06 14.78 -7.26
N LYS A 13 -3.45 16.00 -7.66
CA LYS A 13 -3.86 16.29 -9.04
C LYS A 13 -2.78 16.04 -10.10
N TYR A 14 -1.51 16.16 -9.73
CA TYR A 14 -0.42 15.92 -10.68
C TYR A 14 -0.13 14.42 -10.81
N ALA A 15 -0.20 13.69 -9.70
CA ALA A 15 -0.11 12.23 -9.72
C ALA A 15 -1.26 11.61 -10.52
N VAL A 16 -2.50 12.14 -10.37
CA VAL A 16 -3.65 11.73 -11.19
C VAL A 16 -3.38 11.90 -12.67
N LYS A 17 -2.93 13.09 -13.09
CA LYS A 17 -2.60 13.37 -14.50
C LYS A 17 -1.53 12.44 -15.03
N SER A 18 -0.45 12.22 -14.26
CA SER A 18 0.62 11.31 -14.64
C SER A 18 0.11 9.87 -14.76
N TYR A 19 -0.69 9.42 -13.81
CA TYR A 19 -1.29 8.08 -13.85
C TYR A 19 -2.16 7.89 -15.08
N CYS A 20 -3.05 8.84 -15.35
CA CYS A 20 -3.94 8.79 -16.52
C CYS A 20 -3.15 8.78 -17.84
N ALA A 21 -2.10 9.61 -17.95
CA ALA A 21 -1.26 9.67 -19.14
C ALA A 21 -0.47 8.37 -19.37
N ILE A 22 0.12 7.80 -18.32
CA ILE A 22 0.93 6.57 -18.40
C ILE A 22 0.07 5.35 -18.75
N HIS A 23 -1.12 5.27 -18.15
CA HIS A 23 -1.97 4.08 -18.28
C HIS A 23 -3.08 4.22 -19.35
N GLY A 24 -3.20 5.39 -19.99
CA GLY A 24 -4.22 5.63 -21.02
C GLY A 24 -5.66 5.53 -20.47
N VAL A 25 -5.86 5.96 -19.22
CA VAL A 25 -7.17 5.85 -18.52
C VAL A 25 -7.78 7.23 -18.28
N ASP A 26 -9.09 7.28 -18.20
CA ASP A 26 -9.84 8.50 -17.96
C ASP A 26 -9.81 8.88 -16.46
N GLU A 27 -9.74 10.18 -16.16
CA GLU A 27 -9.71 10.71 -14.81
C GLU A 27 -11.01 10.40 -14.03
N SER A 28 -12.13 10.15 -14.70
CA SER A 28 -13.38 9.75 -14.07
C SER A 28 -13.33 8.42 -13.32
N ALA A 29 -12.31 7.59 -13.61
CA ALA A 29 -12.03 6.37 -12.86
C ALA A 29 -11.41 6.63 -11.49
N ASN A 30 -10.96 7.88 -11.21
CA ASN A 30 -10.36 8.26 -9.94
C ASN A 30 -11.42 8.50 -8.87
N LEU A 31 -11.33 7.77 -7.77
CA LEU A 31 -12.19 7.94 -6.59
C LEU A 31 -11.64 8.98 -5.59
N GLY A 32 -10.48 9.56 -5.86
CA GLY A 32 -9.83 10.57 -5.03
C GLY A 32 -9.26 10.01 -3.73
N ASP A 33 -9.60 10.64 -2.62
CA ASP A 33 -9.10 10.29 -1.28
C ASP A 33 -9.73 9.00 -0.79
N ILE A 34 -8.93 7.94 -0.61
CA ILE A 34 -9.37 6.63 -0.16
C ILE A 34 -10.13 6.67 1.19
N THR A 35 -9.83 7.65 2.05
CA THR A 35 -10.52 7.81 3.34
C THR A 35 -11.98 8.22 3.20
N LYS A 36 -12.37 8.72 2.04
CA LYS A 36 -13.73 9.18 1.70
C LYS A 36 -14.50 8.19 0.84
N VAL A 37 -13.84 7.14 0.38
CA VAL A 37 -14.47 6.11 -0.44
C VAL A 37 -15.40 5.27 0.41
N ASP A 38 -16.64 5.13 -0.02
CA ASP A 38 -17.62 4.18 0.54
C ASP A 38 -17.34 2.79 -0.08
N GLU A 39 -16.68 1.93 0.66
CA GLU A 39 -16.29 0.60 0.20
C GLU A 39 -17.47 -0.29 -0.18
N LYS A 40 -18.65 -0.02 0.37
CA LYS A 40 -19.89 -0.78 0.08
C LYS A 40 -20.46 -0.47 -1.30
N LYS A 41 -20.07 0.68 -1.87
CA LYS A 41 -20.48 1.09 -3.22
C LYS A 41 -19.49 0.71 -4.30
N LEU A 42 -18.34 0.14 -3.91
CA LEU A 42 -17.35 -0.32 -4.87
C LEU A 42 -17.89 -1.52 -5.66
N PRO A 43 -17.72 -1.54 -6.98
CA PRO A 43 -17.98 -2.74 -7.76
C PRO A 43 -16.97 -3.83 -7.36
N TYR A 44 -17.34 -5.08 -7.58
CA TYR A 44 -16.40 -6.18 -7.40
C TYR A 44 -15.23 -6.08 -8.40
N PHE A 45 -14.03 -6.37 -7.90
CA PHE A 45 -12.82 -6.51 -8.71
C PHE A 45 -11.97 -7.69 -8.19
N ASN A 46 -11.23 -8.31 -9.11
CA ASN A 46 -10.44 -9.50 -8.80
C ASN A 46 -9.08 -9.17 -8.17
N PHE A 47 -8.52 -8.00 -8.46
CA PHE A 47 -7.18 -7.62 -8.10
C PHE A 47 -7.13 -6.21 -7.52
N ILE A 48 -6.38 -6.04 -6.44
CA ILE A 48 -6.06 -4.75 -5.84
C ILE A 48 -4.55 -4.55 -5.77
N CYS A 49 -4.08 -3.36 -6.15
CA CYS A 49 -2.69 -2.97 -6.00
C CYS A 49 -2.62 -1.62 -5.28
N GLY A 50 -1.65 -1.47 -4.39
CA GLY A 50 -1.46 -0.19 -3.72
C GLY A 50 -0.39 -0.24 -2.64
N GLY A 51 -0.19 0.91 -2.00
CA GLY A 51 0.70 1.07 -0.86
C GLY A 51 0.30 2.29 -0.04
N SER A 52 0.47 2.25 1.25
CA SER A 52 0.27 3.44 2.09
C SER A 52 1.50 4.36 2.02
N PRO A 53 1.32 5.68 2.28
CA PRO A 53 2.44 6.60 2.37
C PRO A 53 3.51 6.09 3.34
N CYS A 54 4.76 6.18 2.92
CA CYS A 54 5.91 5.65 3.66
C CYS A 54 6.55 6.64 4.64
N GLN A 55 6.04 7.87 4.75
CA GLN A 55 6.70 8.97 5.46
C GLN A 55 6.95 8.67 6.95
N ASP A 56 6.06 7.95 7.62
CA ASP A 56 6.21 7.60 9.03
C ASP A 56 7.02 6.32 9.26
N PHE A 57 7.37 5.58 8.19
CA PHE A 57 8.27 4.42 8.22
C PHE A 57 9.65 4.74 7.63
N SER A 58 9.80 5.85 6.92
CA SER A 58 11.05 6.27 6.28
C SER A 58 12.01 6.86 7.30
N LEU A 59 13.32 6.61 7.09
CA LEU A 59 14.41 7.26 7.85
C LEU A 59 14.40 8.78 7.68
N SER A 60 13.87 9.29 6.58
CA SER A 60 13.68 10.72 6.31
C SER A 60 12.43 11.30 6.95
N GLY A 61 11.57 10.46 7.55
CA GLY A 61 10.33 10.85 8.19
C GLY A 61 10.38 10.86 9.72
N LYS A 62 9.24 11.06 10.36
CA LYS A 62 9.12 11.14 11.82
C LYS A 62 9.23 9.77 12.53
N LEU A 63 9.27 8.66 11.79
CA LEU A 63 9.26 7.28 12.33
C LEU A 63 8.11 7.05 13.32
N ALA A 64 6.96 7.71 13.13
CA ALA A 64 5.81 7.65 14.04
C ALA A 64 5.03 6.33 13.93
N GLY A 65 5.23 5.58 12.82
CA GLY A 65 4.48 4.35 12.57
C GLY A 65 2.98 4.59 12.36
N SER A 66 2.16 3.60 12.72
CA SER A 66 0.70 3.62 12.53
C SER A 66 -0.04 4.03 13.83
N VAL A 67 0.36 5.13 14.47
CA VAL A 67 -0.27 5.58 15.73
C VAL A 67 -1.34 6.63 15.45
N TRP A 68 -2.52 6.47 16.04
CA TRP A 68 -3.60 7.46 16.06
C TRP A 68 -3.66 8.13 17.43
N ARG A 69 -4.02 9.41 17.45
CA ARG A 69 -4.17 10.17 18.68
C ARG A 69 -5.55 10.77 18.78
N CYS A 70 -6.21 10.54 19.90
CA CYS A 70 -7.47 11.22 20.21
C CYS A 70 -7.20 12.69 20.54
N ARG A 71 -7.82 13.62 19.81
CA ARG A 71 -7.67 15.07 20.03
C ARG A 71 -8.33 15.54 21.31
N ASP A 72 -9.35 14.82 21.81
CA ASP A 72 -10.11 15.24 22.98
C ASP A 72 -9.48 14.79 24.31
N CYS A 73 -8.85 13.61 24.34
CA CYS A 73 -8.27 13.09 25.58
C CYS A 73 -6.76 12.75 25.49
N GLY A 74 -6.14 12.95 24.33
CA GLY A 74 -4.72 12.69 24.10
C GLY A 74 -4.33 11.22 24.06
N HIS A 75 -5.29 10.28 24.16
CA HIS A 75 -5.01 8.84 24.10
C HIS A 75 -4.41 8.45 22.74
N GLU A 76 -3.33 7.68 22.78
CA GLU A 76 -2.66 7.16 21.58
C GLU A 76 -2.93 5.67 21.45
N VAL A 77 -3.22 5.21 20.22
CA VAL A 77 -3.52 3.83 19.91
C VAL A 77 -2.97 3.44 18.54
N ASN A 78 -2.49 2.21 18.42
CA ASN A 78 -2.20 1.62 17.12
C ASN A 78 -3.50 1.01 16.58
N PRO A 79 -4.04 1.49 15.43
CA PRO A 79 -5.29 0.99 14.88
C PRO A 79 -5.27 -0.50 14.53
N LEU A 80 -4.10 -1.08 14.27
CA LEU A 80 -3.97 -2.51 13.99
C LEU A 80 -4.09 -3.39 15.24
N GLN A 81 -3.95 -2.82 16.45
CA GLN A 81 -4.18 -3.53 17.72
C GLN A 81 -5.65 -3.48 18.16
N VAL A 82 -6.46 -2.69 17.45
CA VAL A 82 -7.89 -2.54 17.72
C VAL A 82 -8.68 -3.25 16.64
N HIS A 83 -9.65 -4.06 17.04
CA HIS A 83 -10.56 -4.71 16.08
C HIS A 83 -11.21 -3.67 15.17
N TRP A 84 -11.28 -3.94 13.89
CA TRP A 84 -11.71 -2.98 12.86
C TRP A 84 -13.05 -2.28 13.16
N SER A 85 -14.01 -2.98 13.78
CA SER A 85 -15.32 -2.44 14.14
C SER A 85 -15.29 -1.37 15.23
N LYS A 86 -14.16 -1.18 15.90
CA LYS A 86 -13.96 -0.21 16.99
C LYS A 86 -13.01 0.92 16.63
N ARG A 87 -12.49 0.94 15.40
CA ARG A 87 -11.50 1.95 14.94
C ARG A 87 -12.06 3.36 14.77
N ASP A 88 -13.38 3.52 14.70
CA ASP A 88 -14.00 4.83 14.51
C ASP A 88 -14.10 5.67 15.77
N PHE A 89 -13.72 5.11 16.92
CA PHE A 89 -13.87 5.74 18.22
C PHE A 89 -12.61 5.57 19.08
N CYS A 90 -12.32 6.59 19.89
CA CYS A 90 -11.32 6.46 20.95
C CYS A 90 -11.82 5.48 22.02
N GLU A 91 -11.07 4.42 22.28
CA GLU A 91 -11.43 3.41 23.29
C GLU A 91 -11.47 3.96 24.72
N LYS A 92 -10.76 5.09 24.99
CA LYS A 92 -10.70 5.71 26.32
C LYS A 92 -11.88 6.64 26.61
N CYS A 93 -12.31 7.45 25.62
CA CYS A 93 -13.33 8.48 25.84
C CYS A 93 -14.53 8.42 24.89
N GLY A 94 -14.54 7.46 23.93
CA GLY A 94 -15.64 7.30 22.97
C GLY A 94 -15.68 8.36 21.86
N SER A 95 -14.74 9.30 21.83
CA SER A 95 -14.69 10.35 20.82
C SER A 95 -14.35 9.82 19.42
N LYS A 96 -14.95 10.42 18.39
CA LYS A 96 -14.61 10.20 16.96
C LYS A 96 -13.48 11.10 16.48
N ASN A 97 -13.01 12.05 17.31
CA ASN A 97 -12.03 13.06 16.93
C ASN A 97 -10.63 12.48 16.99
N LEU A 98 -10.29 11.62 16.02
CA LEU A 98 -9.01 10.91 15.94
C LEU A 98 -8.10 11.58 14.91
N ASP A 99 -6.88 11.92 15.33
CA ASP A 99 -5.81 12.35 14.46
C ASP A 99 -5.06 11.12 13.93
N LYS A 100 -5.23 10.85 12.63
CA LYS A 100 -4.72 9.64 11.97
C LYS A 100 -3.41 9.95 11.27
N THR A 101 -2.36 9.16 11.49
CA THR A 101 -1.10 9.27 10.75
C THR A 101 -1.29 8.86 9.28
N ARG A 102 -0.47 9.41 8.39
CA ARG A 102 -0.52 9.06 6.95
C ARG A 102 -0.20 7.59 6.70
N SER A 103 0.74 7.03 7.46
CA SER A 103 1.11 5.61 7.32
C SER A 103 0.02 4.67 7.79
N SER A 104 -0.90 5.14 8.64
CA SER A 104 -2.07 4.35 9.05
C SER A 104 -3.12 4.20 7.95
N LEU A 105 -2.93 4.85 6.78
CA LEU A 105 -3.80 4.64 5.61
C LEU A 105 -3.76 3.20 5.08
N LEU A 106 -2.80 2.38 5.53
CA LEU A 106 -2.87 0.93 5.28
C LEU A 106 -4.17 0.29 5.82
N VAL A 107 -4.78 0.86 6.89
CA VAL A 107 -6.10 0.41 7.40
C VAL A 107 -7.24 0.69 6.42
N GLU A 108 -7.12 1.73 5.60
CA GLU A 108 -8.10 2.03 4.56
C GLU A 108 -8.03 0.97 3.44
N TRP A 109 -6.82 0.51 3.12
CA TRP A 109 -6.62 -0.59 2.19
C TRP A 109 -7.21 -1.90 2.72
N LEU A 110 -7.01 -2.20 4.01
CA LEU A 110 -7.64 -3.33 4.71
C LEU A 110 -9.17 -3.23 4.68
N ARG A 111 -9.73 -2.02 4.86
CA ARG A 111 -11.17 -1.76 4.82
C ARG A 111 -11.77 -2.15 3.47
N VAL A 112 -11.13 -1.74 2.39
CA VAL A 112 -11.54 -2.09 1.03
C VAL A 112 -11.45 -3.60 0.78
N ILE A 113 -10.35 -4.24 1.20
CA ILE A 113 -10.17 -5.70 1.03
C ILE A 113 -11.23 -6.47 1.81
N ARG A 114 -11.54 -6.07 3.02
CA ARG A 114 -12.56 -6.72 3.86
C ARG A 114 -13.92 -6.74 3.19
N GLU A 115 -14.30 -5.64 2.54
CA GLU A 115 -15.60 -5.50 1.90
C GLU A 115 -15.64 -6.18 0.52
N VAL A 116 -14.72 -5.82 -0.36
CA VAL A 116 -14.73 -6.29 -1.76
C VAL A 116 -14.26 -7.74 -1.90
N LYS A 117 -13.33 -8.18 -1.04
CA LYS A 117 -12.75 -9.53 -1.03
C LYS A 117 -12.14 -9.92 -2.38
N PRO A 118 -11.21 -9.13 -2.94
CA PRO A 118 -10.57 -9.47 -4.21
C PRO A 118 -9.87 -10.83 -4.14
N MET A 119 -9.67 -11.49 -5.29
CA MET A 119 -8.99 -12.79 -5.33
C MET A 119 -7.50 -12.65 -5.04
N PHE A 120 -6.89 -11.55 -5.49
CA PHE A 120 -5.46 -11.28 -5.39
C PHE A 120 -5.20 -9.83 -5.02
N GLY A 121 -4.04 -9.57 -4.44
CA GLY A 121 -3.58 -8.20 -4.25
C GLY A 121 -2.08 -8.11 -4.06
N ILE A 122 -1.56 -6.90 -4.30
CA ILE A 122 -0.16 -6.54 -4.06
C ILE A 122 -0.13 -5.26 -3.24
N TYR A 123 0.54 -5.32 -2.10
CA TYR A 123 0.85 -4.15 -1.29
C TYR A 123 2.35 -3.85 -1.36
N GLU A 124 2.72 -2.60 -1.65
CA GLU A 124 4.12 -2.15 -1.70
C GLU A 124 4.40 -1.14 -0.60
N ASN A 125 5.60 -1.21 0.00
CA ASN A 125 6.08 -0.18 0.92
C ASN A 125 7.61 -0.18 1.00
N VAL A 126 8.17 0.81 1.74
CA VAL A 126 9.60 0.84 2.02
C VAL A 126 10.02 -0.34 2.89
N LYS A 127 11.25 -0.84 2.70
CA LYS A 127 11.77 -1.98 3.46
C LYS A 127 11.71 -1.80 4.98
N ASN A 128 11.72 -0.56 5.47
CA ASN A 128 11.72 -0.29 6.91
C ASN A 128 10.47 -0.78 7.64
N ILE A 129 9.33 -0.96 6.94
CA ILE A 129 8.11 -1.49 7.56
C ILE A 129 8.30 -2.93 8.09
N VAL A 130 9.24 -3.68 7.52
CA VAL A 130 9.59 -5.05 7.96
C VAL A 130 10.86 -5.10 8.80
N GLN A 131 11.43 -3.96 9.18
CA GLN A 131 12.55 -3.92 10.12
C GLN A 131 12.09 -3.98 11.58
N ALA A 132 12.99 -4.33 12.48
CA ALA A 132 12.72 -4.65 13.89
C ALA A 132 11.73 -3.68 14.58
N ARG A 133 11.84 -2.37 14.29
CA ARG A 133 10.99 -1.35 14.90
C ARG A 133 9.51 -1.50 14.56
N PHE A 134 9.19 -1.83 13.30
CA PHE A 134 7.82 -1.86 12.78
C PHE A 134 7.31 -3.26 12.47
N LEU A 135 8.20 -4.25 12.45
CA LEU A 135 7.84 -5.62 12.09
C LEU A 135 6.68 -6.14 12.94
N ASN A 136 6.82 -6.11 14.26
CA ASN A 136 5.80 -6.65 15.18
C ASN A 136 4.68 -5.66 15.49
N SER A 137 4.96 -4.36 15.47
CA SER A 137 3.99 -3.32 15.81
C SER A 137 3.08 -2.90 14.67
N THR A 138 3.44 -3.21 13.43
CA THR A 138 2.69 -2.80 12.24
C THR A 138 2.55 -3.95 11.25
N PHE A 139 3.66 -4.43 10.68
CA PHE A 139 3.62 -5.34 9.54
C PHE A 139 2.99 -6.70 9.88
N ARG A 140 3.36 -7.31 10.99
CA ARG A 140 2.79 -8.57 11.43
C ARG A 140 1.30 -8.48 11.78
N LEU A 141 0.90 -7.38 12.40
CA LEU A 141 -0.53 -7.14 12.68
C LEU A 141 -1.33 -6.95 11.39
N PHE A 142 -0.75 -6.26 10.41
CA PHE A 142 -1.32 -6.12 9.08
C PHE A 142 -1.49 -7.47 8.37
N GLU A 143 -0.45 -8.34 8.40
CA GLU A 143 -0.54 -9.71 7.86
C GLU A 143 -1.62 -10.54 8.58
N GLN A 144 -1.65 -10.49 9.91
CA GLN A 144 -2.64 -11.21 10.71
C GLN A 144 -4.07 -10.83 10.33
N GLU A 145 -4.35 -9.55 10.18
CA GLU A 145 -5.68 -9.08 9.78
C GLU A 145 -6.07 -9.56 8.37
N LEU A 146 -5.12 -9.58 7.42
CA LEU A 146 -5.35 -10.17 6.10
C LEU A 146 -5.64 -11.68 6.17
N GLN A 147 -4.94 -12.39 7.06
CA GLN A 147 -5.17 -13.83 7.26
C GLN A 147 -6.54 -14.12 7.89
N GLU A 148 -7.02 -13.24 8.79
CA GLU A 148 -8.37 -13.28 9.35
C GLU A 148 -9.44 -13.02 8.27
N TYR A 149 -9.14 -12.17 7.27
CA TYR A 149 -10.02 -11.95 6.12
C TYR A 149 -10.03 -13.10 5.10
N GLY A 150 -9.23 -14.15 5.33
CA GLY A 150 -9.22 -15.37 4.52
C GLY A 150 -8.14 -15.38 3.43
N TYR A 151 -7.04 -14.65 3.62
CA TYR A 151 -5.93 -14.63 2.68
C TYR A 151 -4.71 -15.41 3.20
N ASN A 152 -3.96 -16.00 2.30
CA ASN A 152 -2.56 -16.33 2.50
C ASN A 152 -1.72 -15.14 2.05
N THR A 153 -0.62 -14.88 2.78
CA THR A 153 0.27 -13.74 2.52
C THR A 153 1.68 -14.22 2.27
N TYR A 154 2.31 -13.64 1.26
CA TYR A 154 3.70 -13.89 0.86
C TYR A 154 4.40 -12.56 0.74
N TRP A 155 5.58 -12.39 1.33
CA TRP A 155 6.29 -11.13 1.16
C TRP A 155 7.78 -11.33 0.96
N LYS A 156 8.39 -10.41 0.22
CA LYS A 156 9.83 -10.38 -0.05
C LYS A 156 10.27 -8.93 -0.25
N ILE A 157 11.50 -8.63 0.15
CA ILE A 157 12.15 -7.38 -0.23
C ILE A 157 12.77 -7.60 -1.61
N LEU A 158 12.36 -6.78 -2.58
CA LEU A 158 12.91 -6.78 -3.92
C LEU A 158 13.66 -5.46 -4.15
N ASN A 159 14.73 -5.53 -4.96
CA ASN A 159 15.48 -4.35 -5.36
C ASN A 159 15.36 -4.17 -6.87
N ALA A 160 14.91 -3.00 -7.32
CA ALA A 160 14.69 -2.72 -8.74
C ALA A 160 15.91 -3.03 -9.63
N LYS A 161 17.13 -2.81 -9.11
CA LYS A 161 18.37 -3.12 -9.85
C LYS A 161 18.52 -4.59 -10.23
N ASN A 162 17.91 -5.50 -9.46
CA ASN A 162 17.97 -6.93 -9.72
C ASN A 162 16.90 -7.38 -10.75
N TYR A 163 16.11 -6.44 -11.27
CA TYR A 163 14.99 -6.70 -12.21
C TYR A 163 15.08 -5.82 -13.45
N GLY A 164 16.27 -5.44 -13.84
CA GLY A 164 16.52 -4.73 -15.10
C GLY A 164 16.38 -3.21 -15.03
N ILE A 165 16.14 -2.63 -13.87
CA ILE A 165 16.06 -1.18 -13.68
C ILE A 165 17.35 -0.70 -13.00
N PRO A 166 18.13 0.22 -13.60
CA PRO A 166 19.39 0.68 -13.02
C PRO A 166 19.20 1.65 -11.84
N GLN A 167 18.38 1.25 -10.89
CA GLN A 167 18.07 2.02 -9.68
C GLN A 167 18.20 1.13 -8.45
N ASN A 168 18.98 1.56 -7.46
CA ASN A 168 19.03 0.91 -6.15
C ASN A 168 17.80 1.30 -5.33
N ARG A 169 16.69 0.57 -5.52
CA ARG A 169 15.40 0.82 -4.88
C ARG A 169 14.87 -0.45 -4.23
N GLU A 170 15.07 -0.57 -2.94
CA GLU A 170 14.54 -1.70 -2.15
C GLU A 170 13.14 -1.39 -1.67
N ARG A 171 12.22 -2.32 -1.93
CA ARG A 171 10.83 -2.26 -1.47
C ARG A 171 10.37 -3.62 -0.96
N VAL A 172 9.54 -3.61 0.06
CA VAL A 172 8.80 -4.81 0.43
C VAL A 172 7.56 -4.92 -0.45
N TYR A 173 7.36 -6.09 -0.99
CA TYR A 173 6.13 -6.46 -1.69
C TYR A 173 5.46 -7.56 -0.89
N LEU A 174 4.20 -7.34 -0.52
CA LEU A 174 3.35 -8.36 0.08
C LEU A 174 2.28 -8.70 -0.95
N VAL A 175 2.24 -9.98 -1.31
CA VAL A 175 1.22 -10.56 -2.17
C VAL A 175 0.21 -11.27 -1.28
N LEU A 176 -1.05 -10.98 -1.48
CA LEU A 176 -2.15 -11.71 -0.85
C LEU A 176 -2.90 -12.52 -1.91
N ILE A 177 -3.23 -13.73 -1.54
CA ILE A 177 -4.00 -14.67 -2.38
C ILE A 177 -5.11 -15.23 -1.50
N LYS A 178 -6.35 -15.11 -1.97
CA LYS A 178 -7.50 -15.66 -1.27
C LYS A 178 -7.30 -17.17 -1.07
N LYS A 179 -7.50 -17.69 0.15
CA LYS A 179 -7.19 -19.09 0.50
C LYS A 179 -7.82 -20.10 -0.47
N GLU A 180 -9.04 -19.83 -0.93
CA GLU A 180 -9.74 -20.68 -1.90
C GLU A 180 -9.13 -20.67 -3.31
N CYS A 181 -8.32 -19.64 -3.63
CA CYS A 181 -7.64 -19.48 -4.92
C CYS A 181 -6.16 -19.89 -4.85
N ASP A 182 -5.62 -20.06 -3.65
CA ASP A 182 -4.21 -20.33 -3.45
C ASP A 182 -3.90 -21.82 -3.52
N ASN A 183 -3.08 -22.19 -4.49
CA ASN A 183 -2.59 -23.55 -4.66
C ASN A 183 -1.23 -23.81 -3.99
N GLY A 184 -0.72 -22.85 -3.22
CA GLY A 184 0.56 -22.93 -2.51
C GLY A 184 1.81 -22.89 -3.41
N LYS A 185 1.67 -22.57 -4.70
CA LYS A 185 2.78 -22.55 -5.68
C LYS A 185 3.29 -21.13 -6.00
N PHE A 186 2.79 -20.12 -5.31
CA PHE A 186 3.28 -18.76 -5.55
C PHE A 186 4.76 -18.64 -5.18
N VAL A 187 5.54 -18.11 -6.11
CA VAL A 187 6.95 -17.76 -5.91
C VAL A 187 7.20 -16.35 -6.45
N PHE A 188 8.05 -15.60 -5.77
CA PHE A 188 8.52 -14.32 -6.31
C PHE A 188 9.43 -14.55 -7.50
N PRO A 189 9.44 -13.63 -8.49
CA PRO A 189 10.33 -13.77 -9.65
C PRO A 189 11.79 -13.81 -9.20
N GLU A 190 12.59 -14.59 -9.92
CA GLU A 190 14.04 -14.62 -9.73
C GLU A 190 14.69 -13.35 -10.28
N PRO A 191 15.79 -12.87 -9.67
CA PRO A 191 16.55 -11.75 -10.18
C PRO A 191 17.02 -11.97 -11.62
N MET A 192 16.99 -10.89 -12.41
CA MET A 192 17.51 -10.88 -13.78
C MET A 192 18.83 -10.09 -13.79
N GLU A 193 19.95 -10.77 -13.94
CA GLU A 193 21.25 -10.12 -14.13
C GLU A 193 21.39 -9.68 -15.60
N ASN A 194 20.94 -8.47 -15.91
CA ASN A 194 21.05 -7.91 -17.27
C ASN A 194 22.17 -6.87 -17.43
N GLY A 195 22.92 -6.58 -16.37
CA GLY A 195 24.06 -5.65 -16.37
C GLY A 195 23.72 -4.18 -16.70
N ARG A 196 22.42 -3.83 -16.81
CA ARG A 196 21.99 -2.46 -17.15
C ARG A 196 22.52 -1.44 -16.15
N ARG A 197 23.08 -0.36 -16.69
CA ARG A 197 23.60 0.79 -15.96
C ARG A 197 22.74 2.02 -16.24
N LEU A 198 22.88 3.05 -15.43
CA LEU A 198 22.16 4.31 -15.63
C LEU A 198 22.43 4.88 -17.05
N MET A 199 23.66 4.79 -17.53
CA MET A 199 24.03 5.26 -18.87
C MET A 199 23.23 4.60 -19.99
N ASP A 200 22.76 3.37 -19.79
CA ASP A 200 22.02 2.61 -20.80
C ASP A 200 20.56 3.07 -20.99
N ILE A 201 20.11 4.02 -20.14
CA ILE A 201 18.75 4.60 -20.18
C ILE A 201 18.74 6.12 -20.26
N LEU A 202 19.90 6.77 -20.31
CA LEU A 202 19.98 8.21 -20.55
C LEU A 202 19.74 8.50 -22.02
N GLU A 203 19.11 9.64 -22.29
CA GLU A 203 18.98 10.17 -23.64
C GLU A 203 20.35 10.64 -24.13
N ASP A 204 20.67 10.35 -25.40
CA ASP A 204 21.94 10.76 -26.02
C ASP A 204 21.99 12.28 -26.22
N GLU A 205 20.84 12.89 -26.48
CA GLU A 205 20.68 14.32 -26.66
C GLU A 205 19.57 14.84 -25.72
N VAL A 206 19.87 15.88 -24.96
CA VAL A 206 18.93 16.55 -24.05
C VAL A 206 18.80 17.99 -24.48
N ASP A 207 17.57 18.51 -24.58
CA ASP A 207 17.28 19.91 -24.90
C ASP A 207 17.94 20.82 -23.86
N GLU A 208 18.63 21.88 -24.29
CA GLU A 208 19.40 22.83 -23.43
C GLU A 208 18.56 23.49 -22.32
N LYS A 209 17.24 23.44 -22.43
CA LYS A 209 16.33 23.96 -21.40
C LYS A 209 16.17 23.06 -20.16
N TYR A 210 16.68 21.84 -20.17
CA TYR A 210 16.73 20.89 -19.06
C TYR A 210 18.15 20.72 -18.54
#